data_c5bf236dad34fcdced846b75c7cd437a
#
_entry.id   c5bf236dad34fcdced846b75c7cd437a
#
_cell.length_a   1.000
_cell.length_b   1.000
_cell.length_c   1.000
_cell.angle_alpha   90.00
_cell.angle_beta   90.00
_cell.angle_gamma   90.00
#
_symmetry.space_group_name_H-M   'P 1'
#
loop_
_entity.id
_entity.type
_entity.pdbx_description
1 polymer ?
#
loop_
_entity_poly.entity_id
_entity_poly.type
_entity_poly.pdbx_seq_one_letter_code
_entity_poly.pdbx_strand_id
1 'polypeptide(L)'
;MKKRFYLLLLLCVLALSACAQPAQPAPQANAIPETHAIPYPENYPTAQDEYGASAYAGALNHADSKYYVIHDFYNTQSGDSLHILSNFETYQQTTEYTCGPSCALMVLHWFGEDGYDEMQIADLVEIDTSKGTSVEGMAKFFDGLGWDVDFHADTDYRFGDIEAAKAYFLEQLDAGVPVMTDWEDWAGHWQVVIGLDECGSDDPYDDVLILADPYDITDHCQDGYYTYPLGRFFDMWREGPCVQKAEPYNQAFVTAKPSV
;
A
#
# COMPACT_ATOMS: atom_id res chain seq x y z
N MET A 1 -35.46 -75.17 39.99
CA MET A 1 -35.41 -74.58 38.68
C MET A 1 -34.60 -73.31 38.80
N LYS A 2 -33.29 -73.29 38.43
CA LYS A 2 -32.35 -72.15 38.52
C LYS A 2 -32.25 -71.57 37.14
N LYS A 3 -32.74 -70.33 36.97
CA LYS A 3 -32.51 -69.52 35.74
C LYS A 3 -31.17 -68.87 35.85
N ARG A 4 -30.26 -69.16 34.91
CA ARG A 4 -28.96 -68.50 34.74
C ARG A 4 -29.17 -67.27 33.89
N PHE A 5 -28.90 -66.11 34.46
CA PHE A 5 -28.80 -64.85 33.74
C PHE A 5 -27.40 -64.77 33.12
N TYR A 6 -27.29 -64.70 31.81
CA TYR A 6 -26.06 -64.37 31.13
C TYR A 6 -26.01 -62.86 30.91
N LEU A 7 -25.12 -62.24 31.63
CA LEU A 7 -24.79 -60.80 31.45
C LEU A 7 -23.86 -60.68 30.26
N LEU A 8 -24.37 -60.19 29.13
CA LEU A 8 -23.56 -59.84 27.96
C LEU A 8 -22.85 -58.48 28.24
N LEU A 9 -21.56 -58.55 28.53
CA LEU A 9 -20.73 -57.35 28.59
C LEU A 9 -20.42 -56.89 27.18
N LEU A 10 -21.12 -55.86 26.69
CA LEU A 10 -20.83 -55.22 25.42
C LEU A 10 -19.61 -54.25 25.64
N LEU A 11 -18.42 -54.71 25.29
CA LEU A 11 -17.25 -53.84 25.21
C LEU A 11 -17.41 -52.91 24.01
N CYS A 12 -17.88 -51.69 24.26
CA CYS A 12 -17.72 -50.57 23.27
C CYS A 12 -16.26 -50.15 23.24
N VAL A 13 -15.54 -50.68 22.29
CA VAL A 13 -14.22 -50.11 21.91
C VAL A 13 -14.51 -48.82 21.17
N LEU A 14 -14.47 -47.69 21.85
CA LEU A 14 -14.40 -46.38 21.23
C LEU A 14 -13.03 -46.25 20.60
N ALA A 15 -12.95 -46.53 19.28
CA ALA A 15 -11.83 -46.14 18.48
C ALA A 15 -11.82 -44.62 18.42
N LEU A 16 -11.02 -43.99 19.26
CA LEU A 16 -10.62 -42.61 19.12
C LEU A 16 -9.77 -42.52 17.86
N SER A 17 -10.44 -42.35 16.72
CA SER A 17 -9.76 -41.82 15.54
C SER A 17 -9.35 -40.39 15.84
N ALA A 18 -8.16 -40.23 16.42
CA ALA A 18 -7.50 -38.96 16.40
C ALA A 18 -7.29 -38.61 14.90
N CYS A 19 -8.14 -37.78 14.34
CA CYS A 19 -7.82 -37.07 13.10
C CYS A 19 -6.55 -36.27 13.39
N ALA A 20 -5.38 -36.86 13.11
CA ALA A 20 -4.17 -36.10 12.99
C ALA A 20 -4.43 -35.12 11.84
N GLN A 21 -4.70 -33.86 12.16
CA GLN A 21 -4.60 -32.81 11.18
C GLN A 21 -3.21 -32.94 10.54
N PRO A 22 -3.12 -32.93 9.21
CA PRO A 22 -1.81 -32.87 8.57
C PRO A 22 -1.07 -31.69 9.21
N ALA A 23 0.15 -31.95 9.70
CA ALA A 23 0.99 -30.88 10.23
C ALA A 23 1.03 -29.80 9.15
N GLN A 24 0.60 -28.58 9.50
CA GLN A 24 0.83 -27.44 8.62
C GLN A 24 2.32 -27.45 8.29
N PRO A 25 2.70 -27.34 7.01
CA PRO A 25 4.09 -27.18 6.66
C PRO A 25 4.64 -26.05 7.52
N ALA A 26 5.82 -26.28 8.10
CA ALA A 26 6.51 -25.19 8.80
C ALA A 26 6.55 -23.97 7.88
N PRO A 27 6.28 -22.74 8.40
CA PRO A 27 6.40 -21.55 7.58
C PRO A 27 7.75 -21.64 6.86
N GLN A 28 7.72 -21.66 5.52
CA GLN A 28 8.94 -21.50 4.74
C GLN A 28 9.53 -20.18 5.21
N ALA A 29 10.82 -20.19 5.54
CA ALA A 29 11.54 -18.95 5.78
C ALA A 29 11.23 -18.05 4.58
N ASN A 30 10.58 -16.90 4.83
CA ASN A 30 10.21 -15.99 3.78
C ASN A 30 11.49 -15.56 3.07
N ALA A 31 11.67 -16.00 1.83
CA ALA A 31 12.71 -15.39 1.01
C ALA A 31 12.29 -13.93 0.81
N ILE A 32 13.19 -12.99 1.07
CA ILE A 32 12.96 -11.60 0.70
C ILE A 32 12.77 -11.58 -0.82
N PRO A 33 11.65 -11.08 -1.36
CA PRO A 33 11.44 -10.97 -2.79
C PRO A 33 12.57 -10.18 -3.44
N GLU A 34 12.83 -10.42 -4.71
CA GLU A 34 13.71 -9.54 -5.48
C GLU A 34 13.11 -8.14 -5.50
N THR A 35 13.89 -7.13 -5.15
CA THR A 35 13.42 -5.76 -5.10
C THR A 35 13.25 -5.23 -6.52
N HIS A 36 12.04 -4.85 -6.89
CA HIS A 36 11.67 -4.24 -8.16
C HIS A 36 11.51 -2.72 -8.00
N ALA A 37 12.54 -2.10 -7.42
CA ALA A 37 12.56 -0.66 -7.24
C ALA A 37 13.05 0.06 -8.50
N ILE A 38 12.47 1.21 -8.78
CA ILE A 38 12.95 2.15 -9.79
C ILE A 38 14.39 2.54 -9.42
N PRO A 39 15.37 2.38 -10.31
CA PRO A 39 16.76 2.67 -10.00
C PRO A 39 16.99 4.16 -9.82
N TYR A 40 17.82 4.53 -8.85
CA TYR A 40 18.31 5.90 -8.74
C TYR A 40 19.13 6.27 -9.99
N PRO A 41 19.06 7.56 -10.45
CA PRO A 41 19.87 8.01 -11.54
C PRO A 41 21.37 7.79 -11.29
N GLU A 42 22.16 7.60 -12.35
CA GLU A 42 23.62 7.40 -12.23
C GLU A 42 24.25 8.60 -11.51
N ASN A 43 25.05 8.32 -10.48
CA ASN A 43 25.68 9.30 -9.59
C ASN A 43 24.71 10.11 -8.71
N TYR A 44 23.44 9.72 -8.65
CA TYR A 44 22.48 10.33 -7.73
C TYR A 44 22.80 9.89 -6.30
N PRO A 45 22.80 10.77 -5.30
CA PRO A 45 22.97 10.36 -3.93
C PRO A 45 21.80 9.45 -3.53
N THR A 46 22.07 8.26 -3.06
CA THR A 46 21.04 7.32 -2.60
C THR A 46 20.33 7.80 -1.34
N ALA A 47 20.88 8.79 -0.65
CA ALA A 47 20.23 9.52 0.42
C ALA A 47 20.61 10.99 0.26
N GLN A 48 19.65 11.85 0.01
CA GLN A 48 19.85 13.31 -0.08
C GLN A 48 19.98 13.93 1.31
N ASP A 49 19.34 13.32 2.30
CA ASP A 49 19.50 13.65 3.71
C ASP A 49 19.49 12.39 4.60
N GLU A 50 19.78 12.54 5.89
CA GLU A 50 19.86 11.44 6.87
C GLU A 50 18.49 10.89 7.27
N TYR A 51 17.40 11.54 6.90
CA TYR A 51 16.02 11.19 7.22
C TYR A 51 15.26 10.60 6.04
N GLY A 52 15.85 10.56 4.85
CA GLY A 52 15.25 9.88 3.70
C GLY A 52 15.10 8.38 3.93
N ALA A 53 14.06 7.76 3.40
CA ALA A 53 13.83 6.31 3.52
C ALA A 53 15.02 5.51 2.97
N SER A 54 15.63 5.98 1.91
CA SER A 54 16.83 5.38 1.29
C SER A 54 18.05 5.31 2.21
N ALA A 55 18.13 6.16 3.25
CA ALA A 55 19.19 6.08 4.27
C ALA A 55 19.08 4.83 5.16
N TYR A 56 17.90 4.22 5.24
CA TYR A 56 17.61 3.00 5.99
C TYR A 56 17.76 1.72 5.17
N ALA A 57 18.08 1.81 3.88
CA ALA A 57 18.15 0.68 2.97
C ALA A 57 19.00 -0.47 3.52
N GLY A 58 18.42 -1.68 3.54
CA GLY A 58 19.06 -2.90 4.01
C GLY A 58 19.13 -3.09 5.53
N ALA A 59 18.78 -2.06 6.34
CA ALA A 59 18.79 -2.17 7.81
C ALA A 59 17.51 -2.84 8.36
N LEU A 60 16.41 -2.81 7.59
CA LEU A 60 15.07 -3.17 8.04
C LEU A 60 14.54 -4.48 7.45
N ASN A 61 15.36 -5.20 6.69
CA ASN A 61 14.96 -6.46 6.08
C ASN A 61 15.10 -7.62 7.06
N HIS A 62 14.00 -8.06 7.65
CA HIS A 62 13.92 -9.10 8.66
C HIS A 62 13.11 -10.30 8.16
N ALA A 63 13.68 -11.06 7.24
CA ALA A 63 13.04 -12.23 6.61
C ALA A 63 12.59 -13.31 7.60
N ASP A 64 13.14 -13.34 8.80
CA ASP A 64 12.83 -14.32 9.85
C ASP A 64 11.81 -13.81 10.88
N SER A 65 11.18 -12.66 10.65
CA SER A 65 10.13 -12.16 11.51
C SER A 65 8.95 -13.13 11.56
N LYS A 66 8.52 -13.50 12.76
CA LYS A 66 7.35 -14.36 12.96
C LYS A 66 6.02 -13.59 12.97
N TYR A 67 6.07 -12.27 12.95
CA TYR A 67 4.89 -11.41 13.04
C TYR A 67 4.52 -10.77 11.70
N TYR A 68 5.45 -10.73 10.76
CA TYR A 68 5.27 -10.13 9.45
C TYR A 68 5.53 -11.17 8.37
N VAL A 69 4.64 -11.23 7.43
CA VAL A 69 4.77 -12.08 6.24
C VAL A 69 5.10 -11.17 5.08
N ILE A 70 6.23 -11.42 4.44
CA ILE A 70 6.62 -10.68 3.23
C ILE A 70 5.80 -11.25 2.07
N HIS A 71 5.09 -10.38 1.36
CA HIS A 71 4.29 -10.70 0.19
C HIS A 71 5.01 -10.21 -1.06
N ASP A 72 5.02 -11.02 -2.10
CA ASP A 72 5.53 -10.64 -3.42
C ASP A 72 4.43 -9.87 -4.19
N PHE A 73 4.16 -8.63 -3.79
CA PHE A 73 3.12 -7.80 -4.43
C PHE A 73 3.45 -7.46 -5.88
N TYR A 74 4.73 -7.38 -6.24
CA TYR A 74 5.14 -7.12 -7.61
C TYR A 74 4.62 -8.18 -8.59
N ASN A 75 4.76 -9.46 -8.24
CA ASN A 75 4.32 -10.57 -9.10
C ASN A 75 2.88 -11.02 -8.83
N THR A 76 2.22 -10.46 -7.81
CA THR A 76 0.84 -10.80 -7.49
C THR A 76 -0.10 -10.33 -8.60
N GLN A 77 -1.08 -11.17 -8.93
CA GLN A 77 -2.07 -10.90 -9.98
C GLN A 77 -3.45 -10.72 -9.37
N SER A 78 -4.29 -9.92 -10.02
CA SER A 78 -5.70 -9.78 -9.65
C SER A 78 -6.43 -11.12 -9.69
N GLY A 79 -7.41 -11.29 -8.80
CA GLY A 79 -8.23 -12.48 -8.64
C GLY A 79 -9.69 -12.13 -8.40
N ASP A 80 -10.43 -13.06 -7.74
CA ASP A 80 -11.86 -12.88 -7.51
C ASP A 80 -12.17 -11.76 -6.50
N SER A 81 -11.27 -11.54 -5.52
CA SER A 81 -11.42 -10.53 -4.46
C SER A 81 -10.27 -9.53 -4.43
N LEU A 82 -9.21 -9.76 -5.19
CA LEU A 82 -8.04 -8.91 -5.23
C LEU A 82 -7.95 -8.15 -6.55
N HIS A 83 -7.91 -6.83 -6.45
CA HIS A 83 -7.64 -5.91 -7.54
C HIS A 83 -6.28 -5.28 -7.31
N ILE A 84 -5.31 -5.52 -8.20
CA ILE A 84 -3.94 -5.03 -8.02
C ILE A 84 -3.28 -4.67 -9.36
N LEU A 85 -2.53 -3.59 -9.36
CA LEU A 85 -1.67 -3.18 -10.47
C LEU A 85 -0.38 -4.02 -10.44
N SER A 86 -0.42 -5.19 -11.06
CA SER A 86 0.72 -6.13 -11.08
C SER A 86 1.92 -5.52 -11.78
N ASN A 87 3.12 -5.79 -11.25
CA ASN A 87 4.38 -5.24 -11.71
C ASN A 87 4.54 -3.72 -11.53
N PHE A 88 3.86 -3.16 -10.55
CA PHE A 88 4.07 -1.76 -10.16
C PHE A 88 5.41 -1.63 -9.45
N GLU A 89 6.32 -0.82 -10.00
CA GLU A 89 7.64 -0.57 -9.42
C GLU A 89 7.57 0.48 -8.31
N THR A 90 8.30 0.24 -7.21
CA THR A 90 8.36 1.14 -6.06
C THR A 90 9.59 2.04 -6.09
N TYR A 91 9.60 3.08 -5.26
CA TYR A 91 10.74 3.99 -5.11
C TYR A 91 10.83 4.47 -3.67
N GLN A 92 12.03 4.44 -3.08
CA GLN A 92 12.26 4.94 -1.73
C GLN A 92 12.77 6.38 -1.78
N GLN A 93 12.02 7.31 -1.17
CA GLN A 93 12.37 8.73 -1.16
C GLN A 93 13.74 8.99 -0.53
N THR A 94 14.45 9.96 -1.07
CA THR A 94 15.82 10.28 -0.65
C THR A 94 15.91 11.40 0.36
N THR A 95 14.79 12.06 0.68
CA THR A 95 14.71 13.11 1.70
C THR A 95 13.52 12.85 2.64
N GLU A 96 13.42 13.59 3.75
CA GLU A 96 12.28 13.50 4.67
C GLU A 96 10.96 13.99 4.03
N TYR A 97 11.01 14.88 3.04
CA TYR A 97 9.85 15.64 2.55
C TYR A 97 9.43 15.34 1.11
N THR A 98 10.08 14.40 0.41
CA THR A 98 9.80 14.09 -1.01
C THR A 98 8.86 12.91 -1.24
N CYS A 99 8.00 12.57 -0.28
CA CYS A 99 7.02 11.49 -0.47
C CYS A 99 6.10 11.74 -1.68
N GLY A 100 5.59 12.96 -1.87
CA GLY A 100 4.78 13.31 -3.03
C GLY A 100 5.53 13.16 -4.37
N PRO A 101 6.69 13.79 -4.57
CA PRO A 101 7.52 13.58 -5.77
C PRO A 101 7.84 12.12 -6.05
N SER A 102 8.13 11.33 -5.03
CA SER A 102 8.39 9.89 -5.16
C SER A 102 7.15 9.12 -5.61
N CYS A 103 5.96 9.46 -5.09
CA CYS A 103 4.70 8.92 -5.59
C CYS A 103 4.45 9.28 -7.05
N ALA A 104 4.69 10.54 -7.43
CA ALA A 104 4.57 10.96 -8.83
C ALA A 104 5.55 10.22 -9.74
N LEU A 105 6.80 10.00 -9.29
CA LEU A 105 7.80 9.23 -10.03
C LEU A 105 7.33 7.78 -10.27
N MET A 106 6.80 7.11 -9.26
CA MET A 106 6.23 5.76 -9.40
C MET A 106 5.08 5.71 -10.40
N VAL A 107 4.18 6.70 -10.38
CA VAL A 107 3.07 6.81 -11.32
C VAL A 107 3.55 7.08 -12.75
N LEU A 108 4.55 7.94 -12.94
CA LEU A 108 5.16 8.17 -14.26
C LEU A 108 5.74 6.86 -14.82
N HIS A 109 6.54 6.14 -14.03
CA HIS A 109 7.12 4.86 -14.44
C HIS A 109 6.06 3.80 -14.77
N TRP A 110 4.96 3.75 -14.02
CA TRP A 110 3.83 2.88 -14.32
C TRP A 110 3.28 3.06 -15.73
N PHE A 111 3.25 4.30 -16.21
CA PHE A 111 2.82 4.63 -17.57
C PHE A 111 3.95 4.69 -18.59
N GLY A 112 5.17 4.32 -18.23
CA GLY A 112 6.33 4.23 -19.11
C GLY A 112 7.04 5.58 -19.37
N GLU A 113 6.84 6.55 -18.48
CA GLU A 113 7.53 7.85 -18.51
C GLU A 113 8.72 7.84 -17.53
N ASP A 114 9.95 7.79 -18.05
CA ASP A 114 11.21 7.68 -17.30
C ASP A 114 12.08 8.95 -17.37
N GLY A 115 11.51 10.05 -17.85
CA GLY A 115 12.22 11.28 -18.14
C GLY A 115 12.50 12.19 -16.93
N TYR A 116 12.09 11.81 -15.72
CA TYR A 116 12.18 12.62 -14.50
C TYR A 116 12.88 11.89 -13.37
N ASP A 117 13.54 12.64 -12.50
CA ASP A 117 14.00 12.18 -11.19
C ASP A 117 13.19 12.84 -10.05
N GLU A 118 13.33 12.31 -8.84
CA GLU A 118 12.63 12.76 -7.64
C GLU A 118 12.77 14.26 -7.40
N MET A 119 14.01 14.80 -7.50
CA MET A 119 14.28 16.21 -7.19
C MET A 119 13.81 17.14 -8.30
N GLN A 120 13.83 16.70 -9.57
CA GLN A 120 13.21 17.45 -10.66
C GLN A 120 11.69 17.56 -10.47
N ILE A 121 11.04 16.48 -10.04
CA ILE A 121 9.60 16.52 -9.72
C ILE A 121 9.38 17.45 -8.53
N ALA A 122 10.20 17.35 -7.48
CA ALA A 122 10.10 18.22 -6.30
C ALA A 122 10.14 19.71 -6.67
N ASP A 123 11.02 20.09 -7.58
CA ASP A 123 11.08 21.46 -8.10
C ASP A 123 9.83 21.84 -8.90
N LEU A 124 9.31 20.92 -9.73
CA LEU A 124 8.14 21.16 -10.59
C LEU A 124 6.82 21.26 -9.83
N VAL A 125 6.67 20.49 -8.74
CA VAL A 125 5.50 20.60 -7.84
C VAL A 125 5.61 21.79 -6.88
N GLU A 126 6.71 22.53 -6.92
CA GLU A 126 7.00 23.68 -6.05
C GLU A 126 6.97 23.28 -4.57
N ILE A 127 7.69 22.20 -4.20
CA ILE A 127 7.64 21.61 -2.86
C ILE A 127 8.05 22.61 -1.78
N ASP A 128 7.32 22.60 -0.67
CA ASP A 128 7.74 23.28 0.56
C ASP A 128 8.43 22.26 1.47
N THR A 129 9.74 22.38 1.64
CA THR A 129 10.54 21.42 2.44
C THR A 129 10.13 21.31 3.91
N SER A 130 9.28 22.22 4.38
CA SER A 130 8.73 22.20 5.74
C SER A 130 7.31 21.64 5.83
N LYS A 131 6.63 21.45 4.67
CA LYS A 131 5.23 21.04 4.59
C LYS A 131 4.98 19.88 3.62
N GLY A 132 5.96 19.58 2.77
CA GLY A 132 5.79 18.58 1.72
C GLY A 132 5.11 19.13 0.45
N THR A 133 4.46 18.26 -0.29
CA THR A 133 3.83 18.52 -1.60
C THR A 133 2.34 18.76 -1.41
N SER A 134 1.83 19.88 -1.98
CA SER A 134 0.39 20.12 -1.99
C SER A 134 -0.32 19.30 -3.07
N VAL A 135 -1.60 18.99 -2.83
CA VAL A 135 -2.47 18.29 -3.80
C VAL A 135 -2.55 19.04 -5.11
N GLU A 136 -2.72 20.38 -5.03
CA GLU A 136 -2.82 21.26 -6.21
C GLU A 136 -1.50 21.29 -7.00
N GLY A 137 -0.34 21.29 -6.31
CA GLY A 137 0.98 21.21 -6.94
C GLY A 137 1.16 19.90 -7.71
N MET A 138 0.77 18.80 -7.10
CA MET A 138 0.77 17.49 -7.73
C MET A 138 -0.15 17.43 -8.96
N ALA A 139 -1.39 17.89 -8.83
CA ALA A 139 -2.35 17.93 -9.92
C ALA A 139 -1.86 18.82 -11.07
N LYS A 140 -1.34 20.02 -10.77
CA LYS A 140 -0.76 20.94 -11.75
C LYS A 140 0.43 20.34 -12.51
N PHE A 141 1.27 19.55 -11.84
CA PHE A 141 2.37 18.85 -12.48
C PHE A 141 1.89 17.92 -13.58
N PHE A 142 0.96 17.03 -13.29
CA PHE A 142 0.42 16.08 -14.29
C PHE A 142 -0.42 16.77 -15.38
N ASP A 143 -1.21 17.79 -15.03
CA ASP A 143 -1.93 18.60 -16.02
C ASP A 143 -0.94 19.28 -16.99
N GLY A 144 0.21 19.76 -16.48
CA GLY A 144 1.30 20.33 -17.27
C GLY A 144 1.92 19.35 -18.26
N LEU A 145 1.85 18.05 -18.01
CA LEU A 145 2.25 16.98 -18.94
C LEU A 145 1.16 16.69 -20.02
N GLY A 146 -0.01 17.29 -19.90
CA GLY A 146 -1.16 17.04 -20.75
C GLY A 146 -1.89 15.74 -20.42
N TRP A 147 -1.83 15.30 -19.19
CA TRP A 147 -2.51 14.10 -18.70
C TRP A 147 -3.94 14.42 -18.24
N ASP A 148 -4.80 13.40 -18.28
CA ASP A 148 -6.11 13.46 -17.63
C ASP A 148 -5.92 13.33 -16.13
N VAL A 149 -6.39 14.35 -15.37
CA VAL A 149 -6.19 14.45 -13.91
C VAL A 149 -7.55 14.55 -13.22
N ASP A 150 -7.79 13.72 -12.20
CA ASP A 150 -8.84 13.93 -11.21
C ASP A 150 -8.17 14.09 -9.84
N PHE A 151 -8.64 15.05 -9.03
CA PHE A 151 -8.09 15.28 -7.70
C PHE A 151 -9.14 15.84 -6.74
N HIS A 152 -8.87 15.70 -5.46
CA HIS A 152 -9.66 16.30 -4.41
C HIS A 152 -8.76 17.05 -3.43
N ALA A 153 -9.00 18.35 -3.31
CA ALA A 153 -8.29 19.29 -2.45
C ALA A 153 -9.32 20.23 -1.78
N ASP A 154 -10.13 19.69 -0.87
CA ASP A 154 -11.19 20.41 -0.20
C ASP A 154 -11.34 19.97 1.27
N THR A 155 -11.91 20.83 2.08
CA THR A 155 -12.30 20.52 3.47
C THR A 155 -13.57 19.68 3.55
N ASP A 156 -14.39 19.69 2.50
CA ASP A 156 -15.54 18.79 2.37
C ASP A 156 -15.07 17.36 2.00
N TYR A 157 -15.88 16.36 2.32
CA TYR A 157 -15.60 14.98 1.96
C TYR A 157 -15.98 14.70 0.50
N ARG A 158 -15.07 14.07 -0.24
CA ARG A 158 -15.33 13.59 -1.61
C ARG A 158 -16.28 12.39 -1.60
N PHE A 159 -16.10 11.49 -0.65
CA PHE A 159 -16.86 10.25 -0.50
C PHE A 159 -17.71 10.31 0.78
N GLY A 160 -19.01 10.04 0.66
CA GLY A 160 -19.94 10.13 1.78
C GLY A 160 -19.81 8.96 2.78
N ASP A 161 -19.24 7.85 2.35
CA ASP A 161 -19.04 6.64 3.13
C ASP A 161 -17.89 5.80 2.57
N ILE A 162 -17.53 4.75 3.28
CA ILE A 162 -16.43 3.85 2.91
C ILE A 162 -16.74 3.04 1.63
N GLU A 163 -18.00 2.71 1.39
CA GLU A 163 -18.45 1.97 0.20
C GLU A 163 -18.21 2.81 -1.06
N ALA A 164 -18.49 4.12 -0.99
CA ALA A 164 -18.22 5.02 -2.11
C ALA A 164 -16.72 5.19 -2.37
N ALA A 165 -15.90 5.25 -1.33
CA ALA A 165 -14.44 5.29 -1.45
C ALA A 165 -13.88 3.97 -2.04
N LYS A 166 -14.35 2.83 -1.53
CA LYS A 166 -14.02 1.50 -2.07
C LYS A 166 -14.35 1.40 -3.56
N ALA A 167 -15.57 1.77 -3.94
CA ALA A 167 -16.00 1.73 -5.33
C ALA A 167 -15.11 2.59 -6.24
N TYR A 168 -14.69 3.77 -5.77
CA TYR A 168 -13.75 4.61 -6.50
C TYR A 168 -12.39 3.94 -6.68
N PHE A 169 -11.80 3.37 -5.63
CA PHE A 169 -10.52 2.66 -5.73
C PHE A 169 -10.62 1.50 -6.71
N LEU A 170 -11.66 0.67 -6.63
CA LEU A 170 -11.87 -0.44 -7.56
C LEU A 170 -12.00 0.05 -9.01
N GLU A 171 -12.77 1.12 -9.27
CA GLU A 171 -12.89 1.72 -10.60
C GLU A 171 -11.53 2.17 -11.16
N GLN A 172 -10.71 2.83 -10.36
CA GLN A 172 -9.39 3.28 -10.79
C GLN A 172 -8.45 2.10 -11.03
N LEU A 173 -8.36 1.15 -10.10
CA LEU A 173 -7.50 -0.03 -10.22
C LEU A 173 -7.87 -0.89 -11.44
N ASP A 174 -9.16 -1.12 -11.68
CA ASP A 174 -9.65 -1.86 -12.86
C ASP A 174 -9.37 -1.12 -14.18
N ALA A 175 -9.29 0.21 -14.13
CA ALA A 175 -8.88 1.04 -15.26
C ALA A 175 -7.35 1.13 -15.43
N GLY A 176 -6.57 0.50 -14.56
CA GLY A 176 -5.10 0.57 -14.57
C GLY A 176 -4.53 1.89 -14.08
N VAL A 177 -5.29 2.64 -13.25
CA VAL A 177 -4.92 3.97 -12.76
C VAL A 177 -4.58 3.90 -11.28
N PRO A 178 -3.32 4.14 -10.87
CA PRO A 178 -2.94 4.23 -9.47
C PRO A 178 -3.50 5.52 -8.83
N VAL A 179 -3.81 5.47 -7.52
CA VAL A 179 -4.37 6.61 -6.80
C VAL A 179 -3.36 7.12 -5.78
N MET A 180 -2.78 8.28 -6.02
CA MET A 180 -1.90 8.96 -5.05
C MET A 180 -2.75 9.60 -3.96
N THR A 181 -2.53 9.24 -2.71
CA THR A 181 -3.29 9.74 -1.55
C THR A 181 -2.37 10.47 -0.57
N ASP A 182 -2.83 11.61 -0.06
CA ASP A 182 -2.20 12.29 1.08
C ASP A 182 -3.07 12.08 2.31
N TRP A 183 -2.50 11.52 3.38
CA TRP A 183 -3.25 11.16 4.56
C TRP A 183 -2.43 11.27 5.85
N GLU A 184 -3.03 11.04 7.00
CA GLU A 184 -2.49 11.38 8.33
C GLU A 184 -1.30 10.52 8.79
N ASP A 185 -0.86 9.53 8.00
CA ASP A 185 0.31 8.72 8.32
C ASP A 185 1.57 9.59 8.47
N TRP A 186 2.45 9.26 9.42
CA TRP A 186 3.65 10.05 9.74
C TRP A 186 3.41 11.56 9.93
N ALA A 187 2.19 11.98 10.33
CA ALA A 187 1.77 13.37 10.42
C ALA A 187 1.52 14.07 9.07
N GLY A 188 1.39 13.33 8.00
CA GLY A 188 1.10 13.71 6.62
C GLY A 188 2.04 13.00 5.67
N HIS A 189 1.49 12.10 4.85
CA HIS A 189 2.30 11.25 4.01
C HIS A 189 1.58 10.91 2.69
N TRP A 190 2.32 11.01 1.60
CA TRP A 190 1.87 10.57 0.29
C TRP A 190 2.22 9.11 0.06
N GLN A 191 1.23 8.33 -0.33
CA GLN A 191 1.37 6.94 -0.77
C GLN A 191 0.50 6.69 -2.01
N VAL A 192 0.77 5.62 -2.73
CA VAL A 192 0.02 5.25 -3.93
C VAL A 192 -0.79 3.99 -3.67
N VAL A 193 -2.12 4.07 -3.75
CA VAL A 193 -2.99 2.88 -3.74
C VAL A 193 -2.79 2.16 -5.07
N ILE A 194 -2.27 0.94 -5.01
CA ILE A 194 -1.98 0.07 -6.14
C ILE A 194 -2.79 -1.22 -6.12
N GLY A 195 -3.50 -1.48 -5.03
CA GLY A 195 -4.38 -2.64 -4.93
C GLY A 195 -5.37 -2.52 -3.78
N LEU A 196 -6.42 -3.33 -3.87
CA LEU A 196 -7.43 -3.54 -2.85
C LEU A 196 -7.83 -5.01 -2.84
N ASP A 197 -7.77 -5.65 -1.68
CA ASP A 197 -8.27 -6.99 -1.45
C ASP A 197 -9.56 -6.90 -0.61
N GLU A 198 -10.66 -7.40 -1.18
CA GLU A 198 -11.94 -7.50 -0.50
C GLU A 198 -11.98 -8.65 0.51
N CYS A 199 -10.91 -9.42 0.65
CA CYS A 199 -10.74 -10.54 1.59
C CYS A 199 -11.86 -11.59 1.52
N GLY A 200 -12.65 -11.60 0.43
CA GLY A 200 -13.81 -12.49 0.26
C GLY A 200 -14.97 -12.16 1.21
N SER A 201 -15.06 -10.93 1.69
CA SER A 201 -16.11 -10.40 2.57
C SER A 201 -16.92 -9.32 1.85
N ASP A 202 -18.20 -9.18 2.24
CA ASP A 202 -19.04 -8.06 1.78
C ASP A 202 -18.91 -6.82 2.69
N ASP A 203 -18.09 -6.89 3.76
CA ASP A 203 -17.88 -5.80 4.71
C ASP A 203 -16.60 -5.01 4.35
N PRO A 204 -16.69 -3.75 3.91
CA PRO A 204 -15.52 -2.96 3.53
C PRO A 204 -14.55 -2.68 4.70
N TYR A 205 -14.95 -2.93 5.93
CA TYR A 205 -14.04 -2.85 7.09
C TYR A 205 -13.09 -4.06 7.20
N ASP A 206 -13.38 -5.15 6.47
CA ASP A 206 -12.48 -6.30 6.34
C ASP A 206 -11.48 -6.13 5.18
N ASP A 207 -11.70 -5.14 4.31
CA ASP A 207 -10.88 -4.91 3.14
C ASP A 207 -9.49 -4.37 3.51
N VAL A 208 -8.53 -4.66 2.64
CA VAL A 208 -7.13 -4.26 2.79
C VAL A 208 -6.65 -3.49 1.56
N LEU A 209 -6.15 -2.29 1.76
CA LEU A 209 -5.41 -1.56 0.73
C LEU A 209 -3.98 -2.09 0.62
N ILE A 210 -3.49 -2.17 -0.61
CA ILE A 210 -2.09 -2.39 -0.94
C ILE A 210 -1.54 -1.07 -1.47
N LEU A 211 -0.51 -0.57 -0.81
CA LEU A 211 0.08 0.74 -1.04
C LEU A 211 1.50 0.59 -1.56
N ALA A 212 1.88 1.41 -2.54
CA ALA A 212 3.29 1.69 -2.78
C ALA A 212 3.70 2.87 -1.90
N ASP A 213 4.63 2.61 -0.99
CA ASP A 213 5.05 3.52 0.06
C ASP A 213 6.49 4.00 -0.18
N PRO A 214 6.69 5.30 -0.46
CA PRO A 214 8.04 5.83 -0.64
C PRO A 214 8.84 5.93 0.68
N TYR A 215 8.21 5.73 1.84
CA TYR A 215 8.86 5.73 3.16
C TYR A 215 8.65 4.42 3.90
N ASP A 216 8.75 3.31 3.20
CA ASP A 216 8.59 1.97 3.75
C ASP A 216 9.79 1.59 4.63
N ILE A 217 9.66 1.79 5.94
CA ILE A 217 10.67 1.47 6.94
C ILE A 217 10.14 0.71 8.17
N THR A 218 8.92 0.19 8.13
CA THR A 218 8.24 -0.29 9.34
C THR A 218 7.76 -1.74 9.33
N ASP A 219 7.60 -2.38 8.18
CA ASP A 219 7.00 -3.71 8.10
C ASP A 219 8.01 -4.86 8.03
N HIS A 220 9.28 -4.61 8.33
CA HIS A 220 10.38 -5.57 8.31
C HIS A 220 10.91 -5.97 6.92
N CYS A 221 10.39 -5.37 5.84
CA CYS A 221 10.91 -5.55 4.50
C CYS A 221 10.81 -4.22 3.75
N GLN A 222 11.93 -3.58 3.50
CA GLN A 222 11.96 -2.32 2.75
C GLN A 222 11.89 -2.60 1.25
N ASP A 223 10.73 -3.07 0.78
CA ASP A 223 10.46 -3.33 -0.62
C ASP A 223 9.57 -2.28 -1.28
N GLY A 224 9.11 -1.31 -0.50
CA GLY A 224 8.25 -0.21 -0.94
C GLY A 224 6.78 -0.58 -1.01
N TYR A 225 6.36 -1.73 -0.48
CA TYR A 225 4.95 -2.10 -0.41
C TYR A 225 4.48 -2.15 1.03
N TYR A 226 3.29 -1.63 1.25
CA TYR A 226 2.66 -1.62 2.56
C TYR A 226 1.19 -2.00 2.47
N THR A 227 0.63 -2.59 3.52
CA THR A 227 -0.79 -2.92 3.58
C THR A 227 -1.47 -2.20 4.73
N TYR A 228 -2.69 -1.71 4.48
CA TYR A 228 -3.45 -1.02 5.50
C TYR A 228 -4.94 -1.38 5.46
N PRO A 229 -5.59 -1.64 6.61
CA PRO A 229 -7.03 -1.88 6.63
C PRO A 229 -7.80 -0.68 6.08
N LEU A 230 -8.65 -0.90 5.06
CA LEU A 230 -9.41 0.16 4.39
C LEU A 230 -10.20 1.01 5.38
N GLY A 231 -10.86 0.39 6.38
CA GLY A 231 -11.65 1.11 7.38
C GLY A 231 -10.83 2.11 8.19
N ARG A 232 -9.61 1.73 8.59
CA ARG A 232 -8.72 2.65 9.30
C ARG A 232 -8.16 3.75 8.40
N PHE A 233 -7.80 3.39 7.18
CA PHE A 233 -7.36 4.37 6.19
C PHE A 233 -8.45 5.42 5.97
N PHE A 234 -9.68 5.00 5.72
CA PHE A 234 -10.82 5.89 5.48
C PHE A 234 -11.05 6.88 6.62
N ASP A 235 -10.97 6.41 7.87
CA ASP A 235 -11.11 7.26 9.07
C ASP A 235 -9.97 8.27 9.25
N MET A 236 -8.78 7.97 8.71
CA MET A 236 -7.57 8.79 8.82
C MET A 236 -7.23 9.53 7.51
N TRP A 237 -8.07 9.40 6.49
CA TRP A 237 -7.81 9.98 5.17
C TRP A 237 -8.09 11.48 5.15
N ARG A 238 -7.13 12.21 5.66
CA ARG A 238 -7.09 13.67 5.65
C ARG A 238 -5.62 14.12 5.70
N GLU A 239 -5.35 15.32 5.23
CA GLU A 239 -4.01 15.91 5.33
C GLU A 239 -3.52 15.92 6.78
N GLY A 240 -2.29 15.53 6.98
CA GLY A 240 -1.68 15.52 8.29
C GLY A 240 -1.34 16.90 8.84
N PRO A 241 -1.06 17.00 10.13
CA PRO A 241 -0.77 18.28 10.80
C PRO A 241 0.51 18.97 10.32
N CYS A 242 1.40 18.26 9.60
CA CYS A 242 2.59 18.87 9.00
C CYS A 242 2.25 19.96 7.96
N VAL A 243 1.11 19.86 7.28
CA VAL A 243 0.64 20.83 6.29
C VAL A 243 0.31 22.19 6.91
N GLN A 244 0.12 22.27 8.24
CA GLN A 244 -0.14 23.49 9.00
C GLN A 244 -1.28 24.36 8.43
N LYS A 245 -2.29 23.76 7.84
CA LYS A 245 -3.53 24.42 7.46
C LYS A 245 -4.44 24.59 8.68
N ALA A 246 -5.19 25.69 8.70
CA ALA A 246 -6.22 25.88 9.75
C ALA A 246 -7.34 24.84 9.63
N GLU A 247 -7.63 24.42 8.41
CA GLU A 247 -8.59 23.38 8.07
C GLU A 247 -7.90 22.45 7.04
N PRO A 248 -7.51 21.21 7.43
CA PRO A 248 -6.90 20.26 6.52
C PRO A 248 -7.92 19.77 5.50
N TYR A 249 -7.44 19.39 4.32
CA TYR A 249 -8.28 18.72 3.33
C TYR A 249 -8.67 17.32 3.81
N ASN A 250 -9.92 16.96 3.54
CA ASN A 250 -10.40 15.60 3.77
C ASN A 250 -10.31 14.79 2.48
N GLN A 251 -9.89 13.54 2.60
CA GLN A 251 -9.81 12.59 1.48
C GLN A 251 -9.00 13.15 0.29
N ALA A 252 -7.84 13.75 0.60
CA ALA A 252 -6.94 14.35 -0.37
C ALA A 252 -6.34 13.28 -1.28
N PHE A 253 -6.47 13.45 -2.60
CA PHE A 253 -5.89 12.54 -3.57
C PHE A 253 -5.64 13.19 -4.93
N VAL A 254 -4.82 12.52 -5.74
CA VAL A 254 -4.63 12.81 -7.16
C VAL A 254 -4.59 11.49 -7.92
N THR A 255 -5.36 11.39 -9.01
CA THR A 255 -5.15 10.38 -10.06
C THR A 255 -4.72 11.07 -11.33
N ALA A 256 -3.84 10.44 -12.08
CA ALA A 256 -3.36 10.96 -13.34
C ALA A 256 -3.05 9.82 -14.31
N LYS A 257 -3.38 10.00 -15.58
CA LYS A 257 -3.06 9.08 -16.68
C LYS A 257 -2.83 9.84 -17.97
N PRO A 258 -1.99 9.33 -18.90
CA PRO A 258 -1.83 9.93 -20.22
C PRO A 258 -3.18 10.12 -20.91
N SER A 259 -3.41 11.32 -21.49
CA SER A 259 -4.57 11.54 -22.33
C SER A 259 -4.44 10.75 -23.65
N VAL A 260 -5.53 10.12 -24.09
CA VAL A 260 -5.57 9.26 -25.28
C VAL A 260 -5.64 10.07 -26.56
#